data_76a8683d5cd82a5e623f3d51ae49ad8f
#
_entry.id   76a8683d5cd82a5e623f3d51ae49ad8f
#
_cell.length_a   1.000
_cell.length_b   1.000
_cell.length_c   1.000
_cell.angle_alpha   90.00
_cell.angle_beta   90.00
_cell.angle_gamma   90.00
#
_symmetry.space_group_name_H-M   'P 1'
#
loop_
_entity.id
_entity.type
_entity.pdbx_description
1 polymer ?
#
loop_
_entity_poly.entity_id
_entity_poly.type
_entity_poly.pdbx_seq_one_letter_code
_entity_poly.pdbx_strand_id
1 'polypeptide(L)'
;RRIRDMNIIIALLPAIGWGIIPLIVSKVKNSHPTNQILGVGVGATIFGIFVTVLQRPSMNLSIFLLSMISGAFWAIGQIGQFVSFTKMGVSKTMPISTGLQLIGNTIIGALIFGEWSTINQYVLGTLALILIIIGVVLTTVTRKASSQKTNSKDLLFLLLTTIGYKVY
;
A
#
# COMPACT_ATOMS: atom_id res chain seq x y z
N ARG A 1 15.25 19.40 19.74
CA ARG A 1 15.10 19.59 18.28
C ARG A 1 15.74 18.44 17.51
N ARG A 2 17.02 18.13 17.71
CA ARG A 2 17.78 17.09 16.98
C ARG A 2 17.17 15.68 17.06
N ILE A 3 16.65 15.25 18.22
CA ILE A 3 16.01 13.93 18.41
C ILE A 3 14.67 13.87 17.64
N ARG A 4 13.90 14.96 17.65
CA ARG A 4 12.65 15.04 16.92
C ARG A 4 12.87 14.98 15.41
N ASP A 5 13.89 15.66 14.91
CA ASP A 5 14.23 15.68 13.48
C ASP A 5 14.73 14.31 13.01
N MET A 6 15.51 13.60 13.83
CA MET A 6 15.93 12.21 13.58
C MET A 6 14.74 11.26 13.53
N ASN A 7 13.77 11.39 14.44
CA ASN A 7 12.57 10.54 14.44
C ASN A 7 11.70 10.77 13.20
N ILE A 8 11.60 12.01 12.71
CA ILE A 8 10.90 12.32 11.47
C ILE A 8 11.58 11.67 10.26
N ILE A 9 12.92 11.77 10.17
CA ILE A 9 13.68 11.14 9.08
C ILE A 9 13.49 9.62 9.08
N ILE A 10 13.58 8.98 10.25
CA ILE A 10 13.38 7.54 10.40
C ILE A 10 11.94 7.15 9.97
N ALA A 11 10.94 7.95 10.36
CA ALA A 11 9.55 7.72 9.99
C ALA A 11 9.29 7.86 8.48
N LEU A 12 10.13 8.60 7.74
CA LEU A 12 10.02 8.74 6.28
C LEU A 12 10.65 7.57 5.50
N LEU A 13 11.55 6.78 6.12
CA LEU A 13 12.20 5.65 5.43
C LEU A 13 11.23 4.64 4.82
N PRO A 14 10.15 4.21 5.50
CA PRO A 14 9.14 3.34 4.91
C PRO A 14 8.47 3.94 3.68
N ALA A 15 8.19 5.24 3.69
CA ALA A 15 7.58 5.93 2.55
C ALA A 15 8.51 5.96 1.32
N ILE A 16 9.81 6.19 1.55
CA ILE A 16 10.84 6.14 0.50
C ILE A 16 10.94 4.71 -0.06
N GLY A 17 11.03 3.69 0.81
CA GLY A 17 11.07 2.29 0.42
C GLY A 17 9.84 1.91 -0.42
N TRP A 18 8.66 2.28 0.03
CA TRP A 18 7.40 2.02 -0.66
C TRP A 18 7.33 2.71 -2.04
N GLY A 19 7.89 3.91 -2.18
CA GLY A 19 7.97 4.62 -3.45
C GLY A 19 8.98 4.02 -4.44
N ILE A 20 10.06 3.41 -3.96
CA ILE A 20 11.11 2.81 -4.80
C ILE A 20 10.66 1.47 -5.38
N ILE A 21 9.90 0.65 -4.66
CA ILE A 21 9.44 -0.68 -5.11
C ILE A 21 8.80 -0.64 -6.51
N PRO A 22 7.78 0.21 -6.79
CA PRO A 22 7.17 0.25 -8.11
C PRO A 22 8.14 0.66 -9.22
N LEU A 23 9.11 1.51 -8.91
CA LEU A 23 10.15 1.95 -9.87
C LEU A 23 11.07 0.79 -10.24
N ILE A 24 11.49 -0.02 -9.27
CA ILE A 24 12.32 -1.20 -9.52
C ILE A 24 11.51 -2.23 -10.31
N VAL A 25 10.31 -2.55 -9.85
CA VAL A 25 9.42 -3.54 -10.48
C VAL A 25 9.12 -3.18 -11.93
N SER A 26 8.91 -1.89 -12.24
CA SER A 26 8.64 -1.43 -13.61
C SER A 26 9.85 -1.53 -14.55
N LYS A 27 11.06 -1.62 -14.03
CA LYS A 27 12.31 -1.76 -14.82
C LYS A 27 12.66 -3.21 -15.12
N VAL A 28 12.09 -4.17 -14.42
CA VAL A 28 12.34 -5.59 -14.66
C VAL A 28 11.55 -6.03 -15.88
N LYS A 29 12.22 -6.06 -17.04
CA LYS A 29 11.62 -6.46 -18.31
C LYS A 29 11.26 -7.95 -18.30
N ASN A 30 10.13 -8.28 -18.95
CA ASN A 30 9.66 -9.67 -19.13
C ASN A 30 9.40 -10.45 -17.82
N SER A 31 9.25 -9.77 -16.70
CA SER A 31 8.93 -10.41 -15.43
C SER A 31 7.41 -10.51 -15.26
N HIS A 32 6.93 -11.74 -15.02
CA HIS A 32 5.54 -11.98 -14.68
C HIS A 32 5.25 -11.40 -13.28
N PRO A 33 4.06 -10.78 -13.02
CA PRO A 33 3.70 -10.23 -11.71
C PRO A 33 3.89 -11.22 -10.54
N THR A 34 3.64 -12.52 -10.78
CA THR A 34 3.85 -13.57 -9.78
C THR A 34 5.33 -13.69 -9.35
N ASN A 35 6.26 -13.57 -10.30
CA ASN A 35 7.69 -13.62 -9.96
C ASN A 35 8.13 -12.40 -9.17
N GLN A 36 7.53 -11.25 -9.46
CA GLN A 36 7.78 -10.01 -8.73
C GLN A 36 7.34 -10.10 -7.27
N ILE A 37 6.13 -10.62 -7.02
CA ILE A 37 5.62 -10.79 -5.65
C ILE A 37 6.41 -11.87 -4.89
N LEU A 38 6.82 -12.96 -5.54
CA LEU A 38 7.69 -13.97 -4.94
C LEU A 38 9.02 -13.36 -4.53
N GLY A 39 9.64 -12.53 -5.38
CA GLY A 39 10.88 -11.83 -5.03
C GLY A 39 10.71 -10.92 -3.82
N VAL A 40 9.63 -10.15 -3.76
CA VAL A 40 9.31 -9.30 -2.59
C VAL A 40 9.08 -10.17 -1.34
N GLY A 41 8.34 -11.28 -1.46
CA GLY A 41 8.07 -12.20 -0.35
C GLY A 41 9.34 -12.85 0.19
N VAL A 42 10.22 -13.33 -0.69
CA VAL A 42 11.53 -13.90 -0.31
C VAL A 42 12.39 -12.85 0.39
N GLY A 43 12.49 -11.64 -0.18
CA GLY A 43 13.24 -10.54 0.44
C GLY A 43 12.72 -10.17 1.83
N ALA A 44 11.40 -10.04 1.97
CA ALA A 44 10.75 -9.77 3.24
C ALA A 44 10.99 -10.89 4.27
N THR A 45 10.96 -12.16 3.84
CA THR A 45 11.21 -13.31 4.71
C THR A 45 12.66 -13.32 5.20
N ILE A 46 13.63 -13.14 4.32
CA ILE A 46 15.06 -13.07 4.70
C ILE A 46 15.29 -11.94 5.70
N PHE A 47 14.76 -10.74 5.42
CA PHE A 47 14.87 -9.61 6.32
C PHE A 47 14.16 -9.86 7.66
N GLY A 48 12.97 -10.46 7.64
CA GLY A 48 12.23 -10.84 8.84
C GLY A 48 12.99 -11.83 9.72
N ILE A 49 13.59 -12.86 9.13
CA ILE A 49 14.46 -13.81 9.86
C ILE A 49 15.65 -13.08 10.49
N PHE A 50 16.32 -12.22 9.71
CA PHE A 50 17.46 -11.42 10.20
C PHE A 50 17.08 -10.58 11.43
N VAL A 51 15.96 -9.84 11.35
CA VAL A 51 15.46 -9.02 12.46
C VAL A 51 15.08 -9.88 13.67
N THR A 52 14.43 -11.03 13.44
CA THR A 52 14.03 -11.95 14.51
C THR A 52 15.23 -12.52 15.25
N VAL A 53 16.30 -12.87 14.54
CA VAL A 53 17.55 -13.36 15.15
C VAL A 53 18.21 -12.27 16.00
N LEU A 54 18.19 -11.01 15.53
CA LEU A 54 18.79 -9.88 16.26
C LEU A 54 17.98 -9.48 17.49
N GLN A 55 16.67 -9.33 17.35
CA GLN A 55 15.80 -8.79 18.40
C GLN A 55 15.25 -9.84 19.35
N ARG A 56 15.25 -11.12 18.96
CA ARG A 56 14.72 -12.25 19.74
C ARG A 56 13.37 -11.96 20.40
N PRO A 57 12.36 -11.50 19.63
CA PRO A 57 11.07 -11.16 20.20
C PRO A 57 10.42 -12.40 20.82
N SER A 58 9.67 -12.21 21.91
CA SER A 58 8.83 -13.28 22.46
C SER A 58 7.67 -13.53 21.48
N MET A 59 7.68 -14.69 20.80
CA MET A 59 6.63 -15.09 19.88
C MET A 59 5.83 -16.24 20.46
N ASN A 60 4.52 -16.13 20.46
CA ASN A 60 3.61 -17.24 20.74
C ASN A 60 2.91 -17.68 19.45
N LEU A 61 2.30 -18.88 19.48
CA LEU A 61 1.63 -19.47 18.33
C LEU A 61 0.52 -18.57 17.78
N SER A 62 -0.24 -17.89 18.64
CA SER A 62 -1.34 -17.01 18.21
C SER A 62 -0.83 -15.81 17.43
N ILE A 63 0.24 -15.15 17.90
CA ILE A 63 0.88 -14.02 17.19
C ILE A 63 1.40 -14.50 15.84
N PHE A 64 2.04 -15.68 15.79
CA PHE A 64 2.57 -16.24 14.55
C PHE A 64 1.45 -16.51 13.53
N LEU A 65 0.37 -17.17 13.94
CA LEU A 65 -0.77 -17.48 13.05
C LEU A 65 -1.47 -16.21 12.56
N LEU A 66 -1.72 -15.23 13.43
CA LEU A 66 -2.31 -13.95 13.05
C LEU A 66 -1.43 -13.21 12.04
N SER A 67 -0.11 -13.21 12.25
CA SER A 67 0.84 -12.58 11.32
C SER A 67 0.85 -13.27 9.96
N MET A 68 0.75 -14.61 9.92
CA MET A 68 0.64 -15.35 8.65
C MET A 68 -0.64 -15.01 7.89
N ILE A 69 -1.78 -14.95 8.58
CA ILE A 69 -3.07 -14.59 7.97
C ILE A 69 -3.00 -13.16 7.43
N SER A 70 -2.50 -12.22 8.23
CA SER A 70 -2.29 -10.83 7.84
C SER A 70 -1.41 -10.72 6.58
N GLY A 71 -0.27 -11.42 6.57
CA GLY A 71 0.62 -11.46 5.42
C GLY A 71 -0.02 -12.04 4.16
N ALA A 72 -0.89 -13.06 4.29
CA ALA A 72 -1.64 -13.63 3.17
C ALA A 72 -2.60 -12.61 2.54
N PHE A 73 -3.35 -11.87 3.34
CA PHE A 73 -4.22 -10.80 2.84
C PHE A 73 -3.43 -9.66 2.18
N TRP A 74 -2.30 -9.28 2.76
CA TRP A 74 -1.40 -8.31 2.14
C TRP A 74 -0.91 -8.80 0.77
N ALA A 75 -0.51 -10.07 0.65
CA ALA A 75 -0.03 -10.65 -0.59
C ALA A 75 -1.10 -10.61 -1.70
N ILE A 76 -2.39 -10.85 -1.37
CA ILE A 76 -3.51 -10.72 -2.31
C ILE A 76 -3.59 -9.29 -2.88
N GLY A 77 -3.52 -8.28 -2.01
CA GLY A 77 -3.51 -6.88 -2.43
C GLY A 77 -2.31 -6.55 -3.31
N GLN A 78 -1.13 -7.04 -2.95
CA GLN A 78 0.12 -6.79 -3.67
C GLN A 78 0.13 -7.45 -5.05
N ILE A 79 -0.37 -8.70 -5.18
CA ILE A 79 -0.55 -9.37 -6.47
C ILE A 79 -1.46 -8.53 -7.37
N GLY A 80 -2.61 -8.10 -6.85
CA GLY A 80 -3.56 -7.26 -7.60
C GLY A 80 -2.93 -5.95 -8.08
N GLN A 81 -2.14 -5.31 -7.25
CA GLN A 81 -1.41 -4.09 -7.61
C GLN A 81 -0.38 -4.35 -8.71
N PHE A 82 0.42 -5.40 -8.62
CA PHE A 82 1.45 -5.74 -9.63
C PHE A 82 0.83 -6.16 -10.96
N VAL A 83 -0.25 -6.93 -10.95
CA VAL A 83 -1.03 -7.24 -12.15
C VAL A 83 -1.59 -5.96 -12.78
N SER A 84 -2.06 -5.02 -11.97
CA SER A 84 -2.58 -3.74 -12.47
C SER A 84 -1.46 -2.85 -13.05
N PHE A 85 -0.22 -2.97 -12.59
CA PHE A 85 0.93 -2.29 -13.23
C PHE A 85 1.12 -2.72 -14.68
N THR A 86 0.94 -4.01 -14.99
CA THR A 86 1.07 -4.51 -16.36
C THR A 86 -0.11 -4.09 -17.25
N LYS A 87 -1.30 -3.92 -16.68
CA LYS A 87 -2.53 -3.57 -17.42
C LYS A 87 -2.75 -2.08 -17.61
N MET A 88 -2.50 -1.28 -16.59
CA MET A 88 -2.79 0.15 -16.58
C MET A 88 -1.55 1.03 -16.47
N GLY A 89 -0.40 0.43 -16.20
CA GLY A 89 0.86 1.13 -15.91
C GLY A 89 0.96 1.62 -14.45
N VAL A 90 2.19 1.72 -13.96
CA VAL A 90 2.50 2.15 -12.58
C VAL A 90 1.92 3.52 -12.27
N SER A 91 2.03 4.45 -13.23
CA SER A 91 1.62 5.85 -13.04
C SER A 91 0.12 6.05 -12.80
N LYS A 92 -0.73 5.12 -13.26
CA LYS A 92 -2.18 5.15 -12.98
C LYS A 92 -2.51 4.30 -11.76
N THR A 93 -1.91 3.11 -11.68
CA THR A 93 -2.22 2.14 -10.63
C THR A 93 -1.84 2.67 -9.24
N MET A 94 -0.64 3.25 -9.09
CA MET A 94 -0.17 3.70 -7.78
C MET A 94 -1.05 4.76 -7.14
N PRO A 95 -1.40 5.87 -7.79
CA PRO A 95 -2.28 6.86 -7.18
C PRO A 95 -3.64 6.28 -6.79
N ILE A 96 -4.23 5.44 -7.65
CA ILE A 96 -5.54 4.82 -7.38
C ILE A 96 -5.44 3.87 -6.19
N SER A 97 -4.50 2.92 -6.22
CA SER A 97 -4.34 1.92 -5.16
C SER A 97 -4.01 2.57 -3.83
N THR A 98 -3.03 3.49 -3.80
CA THR A 98 -2.64 4.20 -2.57
C THR A 98 -3.77 5.09 -2.04
N GLY A 99 -4.45 5.81 -2.93
CA GLY A 99 -5.60 6.63 -2.55
C GLY A 99 -6.71 5.79 -1.91
N LEU A 100 -7.04 4.64 -2.50
CA LEU A 100 -8.01 3.70 -1.94
C LEU A 100 -7.57 3.14 -0.59
N GLN A 101 -6.28 2.84 -0.42
CA GLN A 101 -5.73 2.40 0.85
C GLN A 101 -5.87 3.48 1.91
N LEU A 102 -5.50 4.71 1.61
CA LEU A 102 -5.62 5.84 2.53
C LEU A 102 -7.09 6.08 2.92
N ILE A 103 -8.00 6.17 1.94
CA ILE A 103 -9.43 6.36 2.19
C ILE A 103 -9.98 5.25 3.08
N GLY A 104 -9.69 3.99 2.73
CA GLY A 104 -10.19 2.86 3.49
C GLY A 104 -9.65 2.79 4.91
N ASN A 105 -8.35 3.03 5.12
CA ASN A 105 -7.74 3.05 6.45
C ASN A 105 -8.33 4.18 7.30
N THR A 106 -8.52 5.36 6.71
CA THR A 106 -9.13 6.49 7.42
C THR A 106 -10.58 6.20 7.83
N ILE A 107 -11.37 5.60 6.94
CA ILE A 107 -12.76 5.21 7.26
C ILE A 107 -12.80 4.15 8.37
N ILE A 108 -11.94 3.13 8.28
CA ILE A 108 -11.86 2.08 9.32
C ILE A 108 -11.41 2.68 10.66
N GLY A 109 -10.37 3.51 10.66
CA GLY A 109 -9.89 4.20 11.86
C GLY A 109 -10.98 5.07 12.50
N ALA A 110 -11.66 5.87 11.68
CA ALA A 110 -12.71 6.76 12.17
C ALA A 110 -13.94 6.03 12.68
N LEU A 111 -14.46 5.02 11.94
CA LEU A 111 -15.76 4.41 12.22
C LEU A 111 -15.66 3.16 13.12
N ILE A 112 -14.61 2.32 12.92
CA ILE A 112 -14.46 1.06 13.65
C ILE A 112 -13.68 1.28 14.95
N PHE A 113 -12.54 2.01 14.86
CA PHE A 113 -11.71 2.27 16.03
C PHE A 113 -12.10 3.55 16.79
N GLY A 114 -13.03 4.35 16.25
CA GLY A 114 -13.52 5.56 16.91
C GLY A 114 -12.44 6.63 17.12
N GLU A 115 -11.43 6.68 16.22
CA GLU A 115 -10.32 7.62 16.34
C GLU A 115 -10.76 9.09 16.24
N TRP A 116 -11.88 9.35 15.55
CA TRP A 116 -12.45 10.67 15.45
C TRP A 116 -13.47 10.89 16.57
N SER A 117 -13.05 11.63 17.58
CA SER A 117 -13.87 11.89 18.78
C SER A 117 -14.37 13.34 18.88
N THR A 118 -13.80 14.26 18.09
CA THR A 118 -14.14 15.67 18.11
C THR A 118 -14.64 16.15 16.75
N ILE A 119 -15.49 17.18 16.75
CA ILE A 119 -16.02 17.78 15.51
C ILE A 119 -14.89 18.25 14.57
N ASN A 120 -13.81 18.78 15.13
CA ASN A 120 -12.67 19.23 14.34
C ASN A 120 -11.98 18.08 13.60
N GLN A 121 -11.86 16.90 14.22
CA GLN A 121 -11.30 15.70 13.59
C GLN A 121 -12.20 15.22 12.45
N TYR A 122 -13.51 15.23 12.61
CA TYR A 122 -14.45 14.93 11.53
C TYR A 122 -14.33 15.90 10.37
N VAL A 123 -14.28 17.19 10.62
CA VAL A 123 -14.17 18.23 9.58
C VAL A 123 -12.83 18.12 8.85
N LEU A 124 -11.71 18.09 9.58
CA LEU A 124 -10.38 18.03 9.00
C LEU A 124 -10.13 16.70 8.28
N GLY A 125 -10.57 15.58 8.85
CA GLY A 125 -10.45 14.26 8.25
C GLY A 125 -11.26 14.15 6.95
N THR A 126 -12.50 14.66 6.93
CA THR A 126 -13.32 14.69 5.73
C THR A 126 -12.71 15.58 4.64
N LEU A 127 -12.18 16.75 4.99
CA LEU A 127 -11.46 17.61 4.05
C LEU A 127 -10.22 16.92 3.48
N ALA A 128 -9.46 16.22 4.32
CA ALA A 128 -8.30 15.45 3.88
C ALA A 128 -8.69 14.33 2.89
N LEU A 129 -9.79 13.60 3.15
CA LEU A 129 -10.31 12.58 2.23
C LEU A 129 -10.72 13.19 0.88
N ILE A 130 -11.40 14.33 0.88
CA ILE A 130 -11.79 15.04 -0.35
C ILE A 130 -10.54 15.43 -1.13
N LEU A 131 -9.52 15.97 -0.48
CA LEU A 131 -8.26 16.36 -1.13
C LEU A 131 -7.52 15.14 -1.71
N ILE A 132 -7.51 14.00 -1.04
CA ILE A 132 -6.96 12.75 -1.56
C ILE A 132 -7.70 12.32 -2.82
N ILE A 133 -9.03 12.33 -2.81
CA ILE A 133 -9.85 11.95 -3.97
C ILE A 133 -9.55 12.87 -5.15
N ILE A 134 -9.53 14.18 -4.92
CA ILE A 134 -9.20 15.17 -5.96
C ILE A 134 -7.78 14.90 -6.50
N GLY A 135 -6.79 14.68 -5.64
CA GLY A 135 -5.42 14.39 -6.04
C GLY A 135 -5.32 13.13 -6.91
N VAL A 136 -6.02 12.05 -6.53
CA VAL A 136 -6.08 10.80 -7.31
C VAL A 136 -6.71 11.05 -8.67
N VAL A 137 -7.83 11.77 -8.74
CA VAL A 137 -8.51 12.10 -10.00
C VAL A 137 -7.59 12.92 -10.90
N LEU A 138 -6.99 13.99 -10.39
CA LEU A 138 -6.08 14.84 -11.15
C LEU A 138 -4.88 14.06 -11.71
N THR A 139 -4.26 13.21 -10.91
CA THR A 139 -3.11 12.41 -11.37
C THR A 139 -3.49 11.37 -12.42
N THR A 140 -4.71 10.86 -12.40
CA THR A 140 -5.20 9.88 -13.39
C THR A 140 -5.67 10.52 -14.70
N VAL A 141 -6.24 11.71 -14.65
CA VAL A 141 -6.77 12.43 -15.82
C VAL A 141 -5.66 13.16 -16.61
N THR A 142 -4.67 13.71 -15.93
CA THR A 142 -3.66 14.60 -16.55
C THR A 142 -2.69 13.87 -17.50
N ARG A 143 -2.66 12.54 -17.53
CA ARG A 143 -1.75 11.80 -18.42
C ARG A 143 -2.43 11.24 -19.66
N LYS A 144 -2.50 12.06 -20.70
CA LYS A 144 -2.73 11.64 -22.11
C LYS A 144 -1.59 10.74 -22.67
N ALA A 145 -0.53 10.46 -21.92
CA ALA A 145 0.73 9.92 -22.46
C ALA A 145 0.93 8.41 -22.29
N SER A 146 0.04 7.63 -21.69
CA SER A 146 0.14 6.18 -21.76
C SER A 146 -0.96 5.63 -22.65
N SER A 147 -0.57 5.02 -23.76
CA SER A 147 -1.43 4.39 -24.78
C SER A 147 -2.28 3.21 -24.29
N GLN A 148 -2.21 2.85 -23.02
CA GLN A 148 -3.05 1.81 -22.43
C GLN A 148 -4.42 2.36 -22.06
N LYS A 149 -5.45 1.96 -22.83
CA LYS A 149 -6.86 2.20 -22.49
C LYS A 149 -7.16 1.52 -21.16
N THR A 150 -7.49 2.30 -20.14
CA THR A 150 -7.95 1.76 -18.85
C THR A 150 -9.34 1.15 -19.07
N ASN A 151 -9.47 -0.16 -18.90
CA ASN A 151 -10.76 -0.84 -18.97
C ASN A 151 -11.43 -0.78 -17.58
N SER A 152 -12.74 -0.61 -17.54
CA SER A 152 -13.51 -0.65 -16.27
C SER A 152 -13.32 -1.96 -15.51
N LYS A 153 -13.07 -3.07 -16.20
CA LYS A 153 -12.76 -4.38 -15.60
C LYS A 153 -11.42 -4.37 -14.84
N ASP A 154 -10.42 -3.66 -15.35
CA ASP A 154 -9.09 -3.55 -14.70
C ASP A 154 -9.16 -2.65 -13.47
N LEU A 155 -9.96 -1.59 -13.50
CA LEU A 155 -10.28 -0.78 -12.34
C LEU A 155 -11.01 -1.58 -11.26
N LEU A 156 -12.04 -2.34 -11.65
CA LEU A 156 -12.77 -3.19 -10.71
C LEU A 156 -11.86 -4.25 -10.08
N PHE A 157 -10.99 -4.86 -10.87
CA PHE A 157 -10.00 -5.82 -10.36
C PHE A 157 -9.07 -5.18 -9.33
N LEU A 158 -8.55 -3.99 -9.62
CA LEU A 158 -7.71 -3.25 -8.67
C LEU A 158 -8.48 -2.89 -7.39
N LEU A 159 -9.73 -2.44 -7.51
CA LEU A 159 -10.59 -2.14 -6.37
C LEU A 159 -10.78 -3.36 -5.47
N LEU A 160 -11.16 -4.50 -6.06
CA LEU A 160 -11.41 -5.74 -5.32
C LEU A 160 -10.14 -6.26 -4.62
N THR A 161 -9.00 -6.26 -5.30
CA THR A 161 -7.75 -6.73 -4.71
C THR A 161 -7.20 -5.78 -3.66
N THR A 162 -7.49 -4.47 -3.77
CA THR A 162 -7.11 -3.48 -2.76
C THR A 162 -7.82 -3.72 -1.41
N ILE A 163 -8.95 -4.43 -1.39
CA ILE A 163 -9.59 -4.86 -0.14
C ILE A 163 -8.65 -5.76 0.68
N GLY A 164 -7.80 -6.57 0.05
CA GLY A 164 -6.79 -7.36 0.74
C GLY A 164 -5.89 -6.54 1.67
N TYR A 165 -5.60 -5.29 1.31
CA TYR A 165 -4.88 -4.36 2.18
C TYR A 165 -5.68 -3.81 3.35
N LYS A 166 -6.96 -4.16 3.51
CA LYS A 166 -7.81 -3.69 4.61
C LYS A 166 -7.99 -4.72 5.71
N VAL A 167 -7.65 -5.97 5.41
CA VAL A 167 -7.85 -7.10 6.31
C VAL A 167 -6.56 -7.46 7.05
N TYR A 168 -5.41 -7.01 6.54
CA TYR A 168 -4.13 -7.22 7.22
C TYR A 168 -3.75 -6.07 8.20
#